data_25ab344ae723c9b1fabce84c6f69962b
#
_entry.id   25ab344ae723c9b1fabce84c6f69962b
#
_cell.length_a   1.000
_cell.length_b   1.000
_cell.length_c   1.000
_cell.angle_alpha   90.00
_cell.angle_beta   90.00
_cell.angle_gamma   90.00
#
_symmetry.space_group_name_H-M   'P 1'
#
loop_
_entity.id
_entity.type
_entity.pdbx_description
1 polymer ?
#
loop_
_entity_poly.entity_id
_entity_poly.type
_entity_poly.pdbx_seq_one_letter_code
_entity_poly.pdbx_strand_id
1 'polypeptide(L)'
;MKLAILADIHSNLHALTAVSEEIKKAKVNLVACAGDIVGYGAHPNECCSIVKGIAQHTVFGNHERAALTRDTIWMNPPAAKASSWTSDALSPDSRDFLSGLELESRFDVLTKRVAMFHGSVGNDIEYVYEDNLSDDLLSKADSEILVLAHTHVPYVRRFRRGLILNPGSVGQPRDGDRRASFAIYDSDEDSCVVRRIEYDVESAYEAILSRGLPEFLAERLFFGR
;
A
#
# COMPACT_ATOMS: atom_id res chain seq x y z
N MET A 1 0.06 13.78 17.62
CA MET A 1 0.90 12.66 17.12
C MET A 1 0.49 12.35 15.69
N LYS A 2 1.47 12.15 14.75
CA LYS A 2 1.17 11.93 13.33
C LYS A 2 1.52 10.50 12.92
N LEU A 3 0.60 9.84 12.22
CA LEU A 3 0.77 8.54 11.60
C LEU A 3 0.73 8.70 10.08
N ALA A 4 1.80 8.31 9.36
CA ALA A 4 1.76 8.14 7.91
C ALA A 4 1.30 6.73 7.56
N ILE A 5 0.44 6.61 6.55
CA ILE A 5 -0.16 5.35 6.11
C ILE A 5 0.11 5.19 4.61
N LEU A 6 0.85 4.14 4.28
CA LEU A 6 1.23 3.74 2.92
C LEU A 6 0.47 2.48 2.52
N ALA A 7 0.28 2.27 1.22
CA ALA A 7 -0.23 1.00 0.66
C ALA A 7 0.15 0.87 -0.82
N ASP A 8 0.06 -0.35 -1.34
CA ASP A 8 0.09 -0.62 -2.78
C ASP A 8 1.31 0.02 -3.46
N ILE A 9 2.51 -0.28 -2.92
CA ILE A 9 3.80 0.27 -3.37
C ILE A 9 4.23 -0.37 -4.69
N HIS A 10 3.95 -1.65 -4.83
CA HIS A 10 4.14 -2.40 -6.07
C HIS A 10 5.52 -2.24 -6.70
N SER A 11 6.57 -2.40 -5.90
CA SER A 11 7.96 -2.33 -6.37
C SER A 11 8.33 -1.04 -7.13
N ASN A 12 7.57 0.06 -6.94
CA ASN A 12 7.84 1.36 -7.52
C ASN A 12 8.75 2.17 -6.59
N LEU A 13 10.06 1.97 -6.76
CA LEU A 13 11.08 2.63 -5.95
C LEU A 13 11.05 4.14 -6.09
N HIS A 14 10.78 4.65 -7.30
CA HIS A 14 10.78 6.09 -7.57
C HIS A 14 9.66 6.79 -6.78
N ALA A 15 8.46 6.21 -6.80
CA ALA A 15 7.34 6.71 -6.02
C ALA A 15 7.57 6.58 -4.50
N LEU A 16 8.06 5.42 -4.05
CA LEU A 16 8.32 5.19 -2.62
C LEU A 16 9.40 6.13 -2.09
N THR A 17 10.44 6.42 -2.88
CA THR A 17 11.50 7.37 -2.51
C THR A 17 10.92 8.76 -2.30
N ALA A 18 10.13 9.27 -3.25
CA ALA A 18 9.49 10.58 -3.16
C ALA A 18 8.55 10.68 -1.94
N VAL A 19 7.74 9.64 -1.69
CA VAL A 19 6.86 9.58 -0.50
C VAL A 19 7.67 9.52 0.80
N SER A 20 8.76 8.75 0.84
CA SER A 20 9.62 8.65 2.02
C SER A 20 10.28 9.98 2.40
N GLU A 21 10.67 10.78 1.40
CA GLU A 21 11.18 12.14 1.62
C GLU A 21 10.11 13.07 2.20
N GLU A 22 8.88 12.97 1.71
CA GLU A 22 7.77 13.78 2.21
C GLU A 22 7.38 13.39 3.65
N ILE A 23 7.40 12.09 3.98
CA ILE A 23 7.20 11.59 5.35
C ILE A 23 8.24 12.18 6.31
N LYS A 24 9.52 12.23 5.91
CA LYS A 24 10.58 12.86 6.71
C LYS A 24 10.31 14.35 6.94
N LYS A 25 9.89 15.10 5.89
CA LYS A 25 9.54 16.51 6.00
C LYS A 25 8.35 16.76 6.91
N ALA A 26 7.35 15.89 6.86
CA ALA A 26 6.14 15.98 7.68
C ALA A 26 6.38 15.66 9.16
N LYS A 27 7.56 15.12 9.52
CA LYS A 27 7.96 14.76 10.89
C LYS A 27 6.92 13.87 11.57
N VAL A 28 6.50 12.81 10.88
CA VAL A 28 5.57 11.83 11.43
C VAL A 28 6.21 11.03 12.56
N ASN A 29 5.40 10.55 13.49
CA ASN A 29 5.85 9.77 14.63
C ASN A 29 5.85 8.27 14.35
N LEU A 30 4.91 7.81 13.53
CA LEU A 30 4.72 6.40 13.14
C LEU A 30 4.49 6.30 11.64
N VAL A 31 4.91 5.19 11.06
CA VAL A 31 4.60 4.81 9.68
C VAL A 31 3.97 3.42 9.68
N ALA A 32 2.88 3.28 8.95
CA ALA A 32 2.21 2.00 8.71
C ALA A 32 2.11 1.73 7.20
N CYS A 33 2.21 0.45 6.80
CA CYS A 33 2.09 0.01 5.42
C CYS A 33 1.01 -1.07 5.31
N ALA A 34 -0.05 -0.80 4.55
CA ALA A 34 -1.20 -1.67 4.40
C ALA A 34 -1.03 -2.71 3.26
N GLY A 35 0.21 -3.20 3.04
CA GLY A 35 0.51 -4.31 2.13
C GLY A 35 0.76 -3.92 0.68
N ASP A 36 0.94 -4.93 -0.15
CA ASP A 36 1.30 -4.85 -1.57
C ASP A 36 2.55 -4.01 -1.81
N ILE A 37 3.62 -4.34 -1.08
CA ILE A 37 4.95 -3.74 -1.22
C ILE A 37 5.56 -4.13 -2.56
N VAL A 38 5.33 -5.38 -2.98
CA VAL A 38 5.90 -5.97 -4.20
C VAL A 38 4.87 -6.16 -5.31
N GLY A 39 5.29 -6.71 -6.43
CA GLY A 39 4.47 -6.90 -7.63
C GLY A 39 4.53 -5.73 -8.60
N TYR A 40 4.11 -5.94 -9.83
CA TYR A 40 4.05 -5.01 -10.96
C TYR A 40 5.38 -4.34 -11.35
N GLY A 41 6.06 -3.67 -10.43
CA GLY A 41 7.21 -2.82 -10.71
C GLY A 41 8.57 -3.52 -10.62
N ALA A 42 9.64 -2.76 -10.76
CA ALA A 42 10.98 -3.25 -11.10
C ALA A 42 11.94 -3.43 -9.90
N HIS A 43 11.57 -2.94 -8.70
CA HIS A 43 12.49 -2.83 -7.55
C HIS A 43 11.93 -3.46 -6.26
N PRO A 44 11.60 -4.78 -6.25
CA PRO A 44 10.96 -5.41 -5.09
C PRO A 44 11.84 -5.38 -3.84
N ASN A 45 13.14 -5.66 -3.97
CA ASN A 45 14.04 -5.77 -2.83
C ASN A 45 14.32 -4.42 -2.16
N GLU A 46 14.51 -3.39 -2.99
CA GLU A 46 14.74 -2.02 -2.52
C GLU A 46 13.50 -1.49 -1.80
N CYS A 47 12.29 -1.76 -2.32
CA CYS A 47 11.05 -1.39 -1.66
C CYS A 47 10.86 -2.14 -0.34
N CYS A 48 11.12 -3.44 -0.28
CA CYS A 48 11.12 -4.21 0.96
C CYS A 48 12.08 -3.62 1.99
N SER A 49 13.32 -3.29 1.58
CA SER A 49 14.33 -2.72 2.47
C SER A 49 13.89 -1.37 3.04
N ILE A 50 13.32 -0.48 2.21
CA ILE A 50 12.83 0.82 2.67
C ILE A 50 11.68 0.63 3.65
N VAL A 51 10.65 -0.15 3.31
CA VAL A 51 9.47 -0.37 4.18
C VAL A 51 9.90 -0.99 5.50
N LYS A 52 10.75 -2.03 5.49
CA LYS A 52 11.32 -2.65 6.70
C LYS A 52 12.05 -1.64 7.59
N GLY A 53 12.69 -0.63 6.98
CA GLY A 53 13.44 0.39 7.71
C GLY A 53 12.60 1.53 8.28
N ILE A 54 11.42 1.82 7.72
CA ILE A 54 10.63 2.99 8.12
C ILE A 54 9.29 2.65 8.76
N ALA A 55 8.65 1.51 8.43
CA ALA A 55 7.33 1.17 8.92
C ALA A 55 7.41 0.34 10.21
N GLN A 56 6.68 0.76 11.24
CA GLN A 56 6.54 0.03 12.50
C GLN A 56 5.43 -1.03 12.44
N HIS A 57 4.45 -0.81 11.55
CA HIS A 57 3.32 -1.71 11.32
C HIS A 57 3.19 -1.99 9.84
N THR A 58 3.19 -3.26 9.46
CA THR A 58 3.07 -3.68 8.06
C THR A 58 2.20 -4.92 8.00
N VAL A 59 1.25 -4.96 7.06
CA VAL A 59 0.43 -6.14 6.80
C VAL A 59 0.78 -6.79 5.47
N PHE A 60 0.40 -8.04 5.35
CA PHE A 60 0.57 -8.89 4.18
C PHE A 60 -0.54 -8.59 3.15
N GLY A 61 -0.17 -8.32 1.90
CA GLY A 61 -1.11 -8.15 0.80
C GLY A 61 -1.15 -9.37 -0.14
N ASN A 62 -2.04 -9.31 -1.10
CA ASN A 62 -2.21 -10.41 -2.05
C ASN A 62 -1.03 -10.56 -3.03
N HIS A 63 -0.30 -9.48 -3.32
CA HIS A 63 0.90 -9.56 -4.15
C HIS A 63 2.10 -10.18 -3.42
N GLU A 64 2.23 -9.99 -2.11
CA GLU A 64 3.18 -10.74 -1.29
C GLU A 64 2.90 -12.25 -1.38
N ARG A 65 1.61 -12.64 -1.23
CA ARG A 65 1.19 -14.04 -1.35
C ARG A 65 1.60 -14.61 -2.71
N ALA A 66 1.23 -13.95 -3.80
CA ALA A 66 1.53 -14.40 -5.14
C ALA A 66 3.05 -14.53 -5.40
N ALA A 67 3.85 -13.57 -4.91
CA ALA A 67 5.31 -13.59 -5.06
C ALA A 67 5.97 -14.71 -4.25
N LEU A 68 5.46 -15.04 -3.07
CA LEU A 68 6.01 -16.09 -2.21
C LEU A 68 5.57 -17.49 -2.61
N THR A 69 4.29 -17.68 -2.97
CA THR A 69 3.70 -18.99 -3.27
C THR A 69 3.71 -19.34 -4.75
N ARG A 70 3.90 -18.37 -5.63
CA ARG A 70 3.72 -18.47 -7.10
C ARG A 70 2.29 -18.81 -7.54
N ASP A 71 1.32 -18.74 -6.65
CA ASP A 71 -0.10 -18.87 -6.99
C ASP A 71 -0.61 -17.56 -7.60
N THR A 72 -0.79 -17.58 -8.91
CA THR A 72 -1.24 -16.43 -9.72
C THR A 72 -2.52 -16.71 -10.49
N ILE A 73 -3.21 -17.82 -10.19
CA ILE A 73 -4.37 -18.29 -10.97
C ILE A 73 -5.52 -17.27 -11.01
N TRP A 74 -5.63 -16.44 -9.99
CA TRP A 74 -6.64 -15.40 -9.84
C TRP A 74 -6.20 -14.03 -10.43
N MET A 75 -4.95 -13.91 -10.90
CA MET A 75 -4.42 -12.67 -11.47
C MET A 75 -4.69 -12.58 -12.97
N ASN A 76 -4.84 -11.35 -13.49
CA ASN A 76 -4.79 -11.12 -14.93
C ASN A 76 -3.38 -11.40 -15.49
N PRO A 77 -3.23 -11.69 -16.82
CA PRO A 77 -1.95 -12.13 -17.37
C PRO A 77 -0.76 -11.18 -17.13
N PRO A 78 -0.88 -9.83 -17.26
CA PRO A 78 0.23 -8.93 -16.93
C PRO A 78 0.65 -9.00 -15.45
N ALA A 79 -0.33 -9.07 -14.53
CA ALA A 79 -0.07 -9.18 -13.10
C ALA A 79 0.61 -10.51 -12.77
N ALA A 80 0.12 -11.63 -13.32
CA ALA A 80 0.70 -12.97 -13.14
C ALA A 80 2.15 -13.04 -13.63
N LYS A 81 2.44 -12.45 -14.82
CA LYS A 81 3.81 -12.37 -15.35
C LYS A 81 4.73 -11.58 -14.42
N ALA A 82 4.28 -10.42 -13.95
CA ALA A 82 5.05 -9.57 -13.03
C ALA A 82 5.26 -10.25 -11.68
N SER A 83 4.26 -10.94 -11.14
CA SER A 83 4.37 -11.69 -9.89
C SER A 83 5.36 -12.85 -9.99
N SER A 84 5.35 -13.60 -11.08
CA SER A 84 6.32 -14.67 -11.34
C SER A 84 7.76 -14.11 -11.41
N TRP A 85 7.95 -13.00 -12.13
CA TRP A 85 9.24 -12.31 -12.19
C TRP A 85 9.66 -11.80 -10.78
N THR A 86 8.75 -11.19 -10.04
CA THR A 86 9.01 -10.73 -8.66
C THR A 86 9.47 -11.89 -7.79
N SER A 87 8.79 -13.04 -7.89
CA SER A 87 9.19 -14.25 -7.17
C SER A 87 10.62 -14.67 -7.48
N ASP A 88 11.07 -14.60 -8.73
CA ASP A 88 12.44 -14.95 -9.10
C ASP A 88 13.46 -13.89 -8.63
N ALA A 89 13.07 -12.62 -8.57
CA ALA A 89 13.93 -11.49 -8.23
C ALA A 89 14.11 -11.26 -6.72
N LEU A 90 13.20 -11.78 -5.88
CA LEU A 90 13.25 -11.59 -4.43
C LEU A 90 14.52 -12.19 -3.82
N SER A 91 15.27 -11.36 -3.09
CA SER A 91 16.39 -11.80 -2.26
C SER A 91 15.90 -12.63 -1.05
N PRO A 92 16.81 -13.44 -0.43
CA PRO A 92 16.46 -14.15 0.80
C PRO A 92 15.94 -13.21 1.90
N ASP A 93 16.61 -12.08 2.14
CA ASP A 93 16.21 -11.10 3.16
C ASP A 93 14.81 -10.51 2.91
N SER A 94 14.48 -10.24 1.63
CA SER A 94 13.16 -9.75 1.26
C SER A 94 12.09 -10.83 1.44
N ARG A 95 12.40 -12.08 1.06
CA ARG A 95 11.50 -13.23 1.29
C ARG A 95 11.21 -13.44 2.77
N ASP A 96 12.25 -13.41 3.60
CA ASP A 96 12.10 -13.59 5.06
C ASP A 96 11.26 -12.46 5.65
N PHE A 97 11.51 -11.20 5.24
CA PHE A 97 10.70 -10.06 5.67
C PHE A 97 9.24 -10.23 5.29
N LEU A 98 8.94 -10.50 4.01
CA LEU A 98 7.56 -10.65 3.53
C LEU A 98 6.85 -11.86 4.16
N SER A 99 7.56 -12.96 4.40
CA SER A 99 7.00 -14.17 5.02
C SER A 99 6.65 -13.98 6.49
N GLY A 100 7.26 -13.00 7.16
CA GLY A 100 6.98 -12.66 8.55
C GLY A 100 5.83 -11.68 8.74
N LEU A 101 5.20 -11.20 7.67
CA LEU A 101 4.08 -10.26 7.77
C LEU A 101 2.77 -10.97 8.10
N GLU A 102 1.95 -10.34 8.93
CA GLU A 102 0.62 -10.81 9.31
C GLU A 102 -0.46 -10.23 8.37
N LEU A 103 -1.62 -10.89 8.31
CA LEU A 103 -2.76 -10.43 7.49
C LEU A 103 -3.44 -9.19 8.06
N GLU A 104 -3.27 -8.91 9.34
CA GLU A 104 -3.78 -7.73 10.02
C GLU A 104 -2.75 -7.15 10.99
N SER A 105 -2.86 -5.86 11.26
CA SER A 105 -2.08 -5.21 12.32
C SER A 105 -3.00 -4.36 13.19
N ARG A 106 -2.83 -4.48 14.51
CA ARG A 106 -3.60 -3.72 15.51
C ARG A 106 -2.64 -2.98 16.41
N PHE A 107 -2.86 -1.68 16.56
CA PHE A 107 -2.02 -0.81 17.38
C PHE A 107 -2.78 0.44 17.81
N ASP A 108 -2.21 1.20 18.73
CA ASP A 108 -2.81 2.43 19.22
C ASP A 108 -2.06 3.66 18.72
N VAL A 109 -2.83 4.69 18.35
CA VAL A 109 -2.34 6.04 18.14
C VAL A 109 -2.93 6.92 19.23
N LEU A 110 -2.17 7.15 20.29
CA LEU A 110 -2.65 7.70 21.56
C LEU A 110 -3.82 6.85 22.14
N THR A 111 -5.02 7.38 22.13
CA THR A 111 -6.23 6.74 22.67
C THR A 111 -7.09 6.06 21.60
N LYS A 112 -6.67 6.10 20.32
CA LYS A 112 -7.44 5.53 19.22
C LYS A 112 -6.87 4.17 18.82
N ARG A 113 -7.71 3.15 18.84
CA ARG A 113 -7.36 1.82 18.32
C ARG A 113 -7.41 1.84 16.81
N VAL A 114 -6.31 1.46 16.18
CA VAL A 114 -6.16 1.29 14.74
C VAL A 114 -6.21 -0.19 14.40
N ALA A 115 -7.02 -0.57 13.44
CA ALA A 115 -6.96 -1.86 12.78
C ALA A 115 -6.63 -1.65 11.30
N MET A 116 -5.67 -2.41 10.78
CA MET A 116 -5.20 -2.29 9.41
C MET A 116 -5.27 -3.66 8.72
N PHE A 117 -5.86 -3.67 7.53
CA PHE A 117 -5.99 -4.82 6.64
C PHE A 117 -5.64 -4.39 5.22
N HIS A 118 -5.16 -5.33 4.38
CA HIS A 118 -4.94 -5.00 2.97
C HIS A 118 -6.26 -4.88 2.21
N GLY A 119 -7.11 -5.89 2.22
CA GLY A 119 -8.43 -5.87 1.58
C GLY A 119 -9.54 -5.42 2.55
N SER A 120 -10.21 -6.37 3.20
CA SER A 120 -11.26 -6.13 4.18
C SER A 120 -11.04 -6.92 5.46
N VAL A 121 -11.87 -6.74 6.46
CA VAL A 121 -11.82 -7.47 7.73
C VAL A 121 -12.07 -8.97 7.48
N GLY A 122 -11.00 -9.76 7.60
CA GLY A 122 -11.04 -11.22 7.37
C GLY A 122 -11.01 -11.65 5.91
N ASN A 123 -10.82 -10.73 4.95
CA ASN A 123 -10.68 -11.05 3.53
C ASN A 123 -9.68 -10.08 2.85
N ASP A 124 -8.46 -10.52 2.62
CA ASP A 124 -7.35 -9.73 2.09
C ASP A 124 -7.42 -9.44 0.57
N ILE A 125 -8.37 -10.05 -0.16
CA ILE A 125 -8.59 -9.83 -1.60
C ILE A 125 -9.90 -9.11 -1.91
N GLU A 126 -10.66 -8.69 -0.90
CA GLU A 126 -11.91 -7.98 -1.10
C GLU A 126 -11.67 -6.50 -1.42
N TYR A 127 -12.26 -6.03 -2.53
CA TYR A 127 -12.26 -4.61 -2.90
C TYR A 127 -13.33 -3.86 -2.14
N VAL A 128 -12.94 -2.99 -1.21
CA VAL A 128 -13.86 -2.13 -0.47
C VAL A 128 -13.74 -0.70 -1.00
N TYR A 129 -14.74 -0.28 -1.78
CA TYR A 129 -14.84 1.08 -2.29
C TYR A 129 -15.64 1.97 -1.35
N GLU A 130 -15.53 3.30 -1.53
CA GLU A 130 -16.13 4.31 -0.65
C GLU A 130 -17.65 4.13 -0.46
N ASP A 131 -18.38 3.72 -1.50
CA ASP A 131 -19.82 3.51 -1.46
C ASP A 131 -20.25 2.30 -0.61
N ASN A 132 -19.31 1.41 -0.29
CA ASN A 132 -19.57 0.19 0.49
C ASN A 132 -19.21 0.34 1.99
N LEU A 133 -18.82 1.54 2.42
CA LEU A 133 -18.40 1.79 3.80
C LEU A 133 -19.59 1.93 4.75
N SER A 134 -19.42 1.40 5.96
CA SER A 134 -20.44 1.50 7.03
C SER A 134 -19.79 1.46 8.43
N ASP A 135 -20.55 1.92 9.45
CA ASP A 135 -20.17 1.77 10.86
C ASP A 135 -19.97 0.29 11.28
N ASP A 136 -20.60 -0.66 10.57
CA ASP A 136 -20.46 -2.09 10.84
C ASP A 136 -19.05 -2.61 10.56
N LEU A 137 -18.34 -2.04 9.59
CA LEU A 137 -16.94 -2.39 9.32
C LEU A 137 -16.04 -2.02 10.52
N LEU A 138 -16.24 -0.82 11.11
CA LEU A 138 -15.52 -0.42 12.33
C LEU A 138 -15.86 -1.32 13.52
N SER A 139 -17.13 -1.75 13.62
CA SER A 139 -17.55 -2.69 14.65
C SER A 139 -16.91 -4.05 14.50
N LYS A 140 -16.85 -4.59 13.28
CA LYS A 140 -16.19 -5.86 12.97
C LYS A 140 -14.69 -5.79 13.19
N ALA A 141 -14.07 -4.65 12.87
CA ALA A 141 -12.65 -4.40 13.10
C ALA A 141 -12.31 -4.15 14.57
N ASP A 142 -13.29 -3.89 15.44
CA ASP A 142 -13.12 -3.44 16.81
C ASP A 142 -12.09 -2.29 16.92
N SER A 143 -12.30 -1.24 16.15
CA SER A 143 -11.37 -0.11 16.04
C SER A 143 -12.09 1.22 15.90
N GLU A 144 -11.40 2.32 16.24
CA GLU A 144 -11.83 3.69 15.94
C GLU A 144 -11.24 4.21 14.63
N ILE A 145 -10.13 3.59 14.16
CA ILE A 145 -9.53 3.89 12.86
C ILE A 145 -9.36 2.56 12.13
N LEU A 146 -10.04 2.42 11.00
CA LEU A 146 -9.90 1.27 10.10
C LEU A 146 -9.16 1.69 8.84
N VAL A 147 -8.02 1.06 8.59
CA VAL A 147 -7.21 1.25 7.39
C VAL A 147 -7.44 0.08 6.44
N LEU A 148 -7.83 0.38 5.22
CA LEU A 148 -7.98 -0.56 4.11
C LEU A 148 -7.13 -0.10 2.93
N ALA A 149 -6.84 -1.00 1.98
CA ALA A 149 -6.02 -0.73 0.79
C ALA A 149 -6.59 -1.42 -0.46
N HIS A 150 -5.74 -2.05 -1.29
CA HIS A 150 -6.07 -2.96 -2.40
C HIS A 150 -6.80 -2.32 -3.60
N THR A 151 -7.68 -1.33 -3.38
CA THR A 151 -8.41 -0.65 -4.48
C THR A 151 -7.52 0.31 -5.26
N HIS A 152 -6.45 0.83 -4.65
CA HIS A 152 -5.59 1.93 -5.13
C HIS A 152 -6.35 3.26 -5.31
N VAL A 153 -7.55 3.36 -4.79
CA VAL A 153 -8.41 4.55 -4.83
C VAL A 153 -8.55 5.08 -3.42
N PRO A 154 -8.04 6.29 -3.12
CA PRO A 154 -8.04 6.82 -1.78
C PRO A 154 -9.42 7.32 -1.38
N TYR A 155 -9.74 7.14 -0.11
CA TYR A 155 -10.89 7.75 0.54
C TYR A 155 -10.62 7.96 2.04
N VAL A 156 -11.35 8.90 2.63
CA VAL A 156 -11.38 9.17 4.08
C VAL A 156 -12.81 9.46 4.47
N ARG A 157 -13.43 8.58 5.23
CA ARG A 157 -14.83 8.71 5.65
C ARG A 157 -14.97 8.59 7.16
N ARG A 158 -15.62 9.60 7.75
CA ARG A 158 -15.92 9.62 9.17
C ARG A 158 -17.31 9.06 9.43
N PHE A 159 -17.41 8.21 10.41
CA PHE A 159 -18.62 7.59 10.91
C PHE A 159 -18.79 7.93 12.40
N ARG A 160 -19.95 7.53 12.97
CA ARG A 160 -20.23 7.77 14.38
C ARG A 160 -19.20 7.08 15.31
N ARG A 161 -18.72 5.89 14.94
CA ARG A 161 -17.73 5.12 15.70
C ARG A 161 -16.29 5.55 15.49
N GLY A 162 -15.98 6.17 14.35
CA GLY A 162 -14.60 6.50 14.03
C GLY A 162 -14.37 6.85 12.57
N LEU A 163 -13.21 6.46 12.06
CA LEU A 163 -12.70 6.80 10.74
C LEU A 163 -12.40 5.52 9.94
N ILE A 164 -12.84 5.47 8.69
CA ILE A 164 -12.38 4.48 7.71
C ILE A 164 -11.61 5.22 6.63
N LEU A 165 -10.43 4.72 6.28
CA LEU A 165 -9.62 5.32 5.26
C LEU A 165 -8.94 4.28 4.36
N ASN A 166 -8.69 4.67 3.12
CA ASN A 166 -7.76 4.04 2.20
C ASN A 166 -6.75 5.11 1.77
N PRO A 167 -5.43 4.89 1.92
CA PRO A 167 -4.44 5.90 1.57
C PRO A 167 -4.26 6.06 0.05
N GLY A 168 -4.91 5.22 -0.76
CA GLY A 168 -4.60 5.04 -2.17
C GLY A 168 -3.31 4.25 -2.36
N SER A 169 -2.73 4.34 -3.53
CA SER A 169 -1.52 3.60 -3.89
C SER A 169 -0.31 4.54 -4.00
N VAL A 170 0.80 4.13 -3.38
CA VAL A 170 2.10 4.79 -3.59
C VAL A 170 2.59 4.53 -5.02
N GLY A 171 2.54 3.29 -5.48
CA GLY A 171 3.24 2.85 -6.69
C GLY A 171 2.40 2.80 -7.96
N GLN A 172 1.07 2.62 -7.83
CA GLN A 172 0.17 2.44 -8.98
C GLN A 172 -1.24 2.97 -8.69
N PRO A 173 -1.45 4.29 -8.57
CA PRO A 173 -2.78 4.88 -8.40
C PRO A 173 -3.76 4.47 -9.51
N ARG A 174 -5.07 4.35 -9.17
CA ARG A 174 -6.14 3.93 -10.11
C ARG A 174 -7.36 4.84 -10.09
N ASP A 175 -7.17 6.10 -9.74
CA ASP A 175 -8.23 7.11 -9.65
C ASP A 175 -8.06 8.25 -10.68
N GLY A 176 -7.20 8.04 -11.69
CA GLY A 176 -6.91 9.02 -12.75
C GLY A 176 -5.84 10.06 -12.37
N ASP A 177 -5.32 10.02 -11.15
CA ASP A 177 -4.20 10.87 -10.72
C ASP A 177 -2.92 10.03 -10.63
N ARG A 178 -1.93 10.32 -11.49
CA ARG A 178 -0.66 9.57 -11.55
C ARG A 178 0.26 9.77 -10.35
N ARG A 179 0.01 10.79 -9.53
CA ARG A 179 0.84 11.11 -8.37
C ARG A 179 0.72 10.03 -7.30
N ALA A 180 1.85 9.66 -6.70
CA ALA A 180 1.87 8.73 -5.57
C ALA A 180 0.92 9.21 -4.46
N SER A 181 0.19 8.28 -3.85
CA SER A 181 -0.81 8.57 -2.81
C SER A 181 -0.40 7.93 -1.49
N PHE A 182 -0.54 8.68 -0.41
CA PHE A 182 -0.46 8.19 0.96
C PHE A 182 -1.31 9.07 1.89
N ALA A 183 -1.57 8.63 3.13
CA ALA A 183 -2.36 9.41 4.07
C ALA A 183 -1.54 9.81 5.30
N ILE A 184 -1.89 10.94 5.92
CA ILE A 184 -1.40 11.34 7.24
C ILE A 184 -2.61 11.53 8.15
N TYR A 185 -2.66 10.74 9.23
CA TYR A 185 -3.58 10.95 10.33
C TYR A 185 -2.88 11.77 11.43
N ASP A 186 -3.51 12.85 11.86
CA ASP A 186 -3.06 13.68 12.98
C ASP A 186 -4.01 13.49 14.16
N SER A 187 -3.50 12.89 15.24
CA SER A 187 -4.29 12.60 16.44
C SER A 187 -4.65 13.85 17.26
N ASP A 188 -3.90 14.92 17.12
CA ASP A 188 -4.13 16.14 17.88
C ASP A 188 -5.34 16.91 17.30
N GLU A 189 -5.54 16.78 15.99
CA GLU A 189 -6.66 17.37 15.26
C GLU A 189 -7.78 16.36 14.99
N ASP A 190 -7.57 15.08 15.31
CA ASP A 190 -8.41 13.93 14.90
C ASP A 190 -8.79 14.00 13.41
N SER A 191 -7.81 14.29 12.57
CA SER A 191 -7.98 14.50 11.14
C SER A 191 -7.10 13.57 10.31
N CYS A 192 -7.57 13.22 9.11
CA CYS A 192 -6.81 12.44 8.15
C CYS A 192 -6.84 13.12 6.79
N VAL A 193 -5.67 13.27 6.17
CA VAL A 193 -5.51 13.92 4.86
C VAL A 193 -4.75 13.01 3.92
N VAL A 194 -5.31 12.77 2.73
CA VAL A 194 -4.60 12.12 1.63
C VAL A 194 -3.64 13.13 0.99
N ARG A 195 -2.40 12.71 0.81
CA ARG A 195 -1.34 13.46 0.14
C ARG A 195 -1.05 12.88 -1.24
N ARG A 196 -0.77 13.76 -2.19
CA ARG A 196 -0.38 13.41 -3.56
C ARG A 196 1.00 13.95 -3.86
N ILE A 197 1.92 13.08 -4.27
CA ILE A 197 3.33 13.43 -4.47
C ILE A 197 3.74 13.11 -5.89
N GLU A 198 4.25 14.12 -6.60
CA GLU A 198 4.90 13.89 -7.90
C GLU A 198 6.16 13.06 -7.71
N TYR A 199 6.41 12.17 -8.64
CA TYR A 199 7.63 11.36 -8.71
C TYR A 199 8.06 11.20 -10.17
N ASP A 200 9.25 10.71 -10.40
CA ASP A 200 9.80 10.46 -11.74
C ASP A 200 9.14 9.23 -12.36
N VAL A 201 8.02 9.45 -13.06
CA VAL A 201 7.23 8.41 -13.73
C VAL A 201 7.99 7.82 -14.91
N GLU A 202 8.76 8.64 -15.64
CA GLU A 202 9.58 8.23 -16.77
C GLU A 202 10.64 7.21 -16.33
N SER A 203 11.37 7.48 -15.28
CA SER A 203 12.34 6.52 -14.73
C SER A 203 11.67 5.24 -14.21
N ALA A 204 10.48 5.33 -13.63
CA ALA A 204 9.71 4.16 -13.20
C ALA A 204 9.27 3.31 -14.41
N TYR A 205 8.81 3.95 -15.49
CA TYR A 205 8.46 3.33 -16.77
C TYR A 205 9.65 2.58 -17.37
N GLU A 206 10.79 3.26 -17.52
CA GLU A 206 12.01 2.67 -18.08
C GLU A 206 12.52 1.49 -17.25
N ALA A 207 12.44 1.59 -15.92
CA ALA A 207 12.82 0.51 -15.03
C ALA A 207 11.97 -0.77 -15.26
N ILE A 208 10.66 -0.63 -15.42
CA ILE A 208 9.75 -1.75 -15.72
C ILE A 208 10.15 -2.41 -17.05
N LEU A 209 10.38 -1.62 -18.11
CA LEU A 209 10.77 -2.15 -19.43
C LEU A 209 12.14 -2.83 -19.38
N SER A 210 13.10 -2.25 -18.67
CA SER A 210 14.46 -2.80 -18.54
C SER A 210 14.50 -4.20 -17.92
N ARG A 211 13.47 -4.55 -17.13
CA ARG A 211 13.30 -5.88 -16.52
C ARG A 211 12.52 -6.86 -17.40
N GLY A 212 12.09 -6.46 -18.60
CA GLY A 212 11.26 -7.30 -19.47
C GLY A 212 9.85 -7.56 -18.95
N LEU A 213 9.40 -6.72 -18.01
CA LEU A 213 8.04 -6.74 -17.50
C LEU A 213 7.04 -6.25 -18.56
N PRO A 214 5.74 -6.58 -18.47
CA PRO A 214 4.76 -6.14 -19.43
C PRO A 214 4.69 -4.61 -19.58
N GLU A 215 4.80 -4.10 -20.79
CA GLU A 215 4.77 -2.66 -21.11
C GLU A 215 3.50 -1.98 -20.59
N PHE A 216 2.35 -2.67 -20.66
CA PHE A 216 1.09 -2.20 -20.07
C PHE A 216 1.22 -1.74 -18.60
N LEU A 217 2.07 -2.41 -17.80
CA LEU A 217 2.28 -2.05 -16.40
C LEU A 217 3.08 -0.75 -16.23
N ALA A 218 3.91 -0.42 -17.22
CA ALA A 218 4.66 0.81 -17.27
C ALA A 218 3.80 1.98 -17.80
N GLU A 219 3.10 1.78 -18.92
CA GLU A 219 2.27 2.79 -19.55
C GLU A 219 1.18 3.35 -18.63
N ARG A 220 0.53 2.48 -17.85
CA ARG A 220 -0.57 2.86 -16.97
C ARG A 220 -0.15 3.84 -15.86
N LEU A 221 1.13 3.92 -15.52
CA LEU A 221 1.65 4.86 -14.52
C LEU A 221 1.45 6.33 -14.95
N PHE A 222 1.49 6.62 -16.24
CA PHE A 222 1.26 7.98 -16.74
C PHE A 222 -0.18 8.46 -16.57
N PHE A 223 -1.12 7.54 -16.41
CA PHE A 223 -2.55 7.84 -16.42
C PHE A 223 -3.23 7.61 -15.05
N GLY A 224 -2.52 7.07 -14.06
CA GLY A 224 -3.12 6.73 -12.78
C GLY A 224 -4.22 5.65 -12.91
N ARG A 225 -3.95 4.54 -13.64
CA ARG A 225 -4.94 3.49 -13.98
C ARG A 225 -4.47 2.10 -13.62
#